data_9eb13612a8830f24a37406281ae67129
#
_entry.id   9eb13612a8830f24a37406281ae67129
#
_cell.length_a   1.000
_cell.length_b   1.000
_cell.length_c   1.000
_cell.angle_alpha   90.00
_cell.angle_beta   90.00
_cell.angle_gamma   90.00
#
_symmetry.space_group_name_H-M   'P 1'
#
loop_
_entity.id
_entity.type
_entity.pdbx_description
1 polymer ?
#
loop_
_entity_poly.entity_id
_entity_poly.type
_entity_poly.pdbx_seq_one_letter_code
_entity_poly.pdbx_strand_id
1 'polypeptide(L)'
;MAKRLLPALKYTPHTYFIKAVLASTGETVGLAGWTGPGNPCIHNIFRRSAIDYYGWKEKMGWTDAEIDEMWSHVSDENWSVQFGKDDDTRKEIFGDEPHWYLAPLLTWPEYQSRGVGKRLLNWAIDQADKTEPLTPMYLESAPTARAVYMHVGFVPQGAYNFVRRGPAVVRGLEAEEGNDAQREKLEEVSVEAMAEEMEAHPAI
;
A
#
# COMPACT_ATOMS: atom_id res chain seq x y z
N MET A 1 1.37 -11.20 -13.35
CA MET A 1 1.70 -10.20 -12.31
C MET A 1 3.12 -9.65 -12.44
N ALA A 2 4.20 -10.47 -12.38
CA ALA A 2 5.59 -9.98 -12.44
C ALA A 2 5.90 -9.04 -13.61
N LYS A 3 5.45 -9.38 -14.84
CA LYS A 3 5.66 -8.54 -16.05
C LYS A 3 5.06 -7.14 -15.88
N ARG A 4 3.94 -6.98 -15.15
CA ARG A 4 3.31 -5.67 -14.89
C ARG A 4 4.08 -4.80 -13.89
N LEU A 5 4.75 -5.41 -12.91
CA LEU A 5 5.48 -4.69 -11.87
C LEU A 5 6.92 -4.35 -12.25
N LEU A 6 7.48 -5.06 -13.23
CA LEU A 6 8.86 -4.87 -13.66
C LEU A 6 9.17 -3.44 -14.12
N PRO A 7 8.27 -2.73 -14.87
CA PRO A 7 8.53 -1.35 -15.24
C PRO A 7 8.61 -0.39 -14.05
N ALA A 8 7.77 -0.59 -13.02
CA ALA A 8 7.81 0.21 -11.81
C ALA A 8 9.18 0.11 -11.14
N LEU A 9 9.73 -1.11 -11.06
CA LEU A 9 11.06 -1.35 -10.51
C LEU A 9 12.18 -0.71 -11.34
N LYS A 10 12.05 -0.70 -12.68
CA LYS A 10 13.12 -0.24 -13.59
C LYS A 10 13.08 1.24 -13.90
N TYR A 11 11.90 1.83 -13.99
CA TYR A 11 11.70 3.11 -14.66
C TYR A 11 10.89 4.12 -13.87
N THR A 12 10.30 3.73 -12.73
CA THR A 12 9.60 4.68 -11.86
C THR A 12 10.58 5.19 -10.79
N PRO A 13 10.94 6.48 -10.83
CA PRO A 13 11.86 7.04 -9.85
C PRO A 13 11.28 6.93 -8.43
N HIS A 14 12.16 6.84 -7.46
CA HIS A 14 11.80 6.75 -6.04
C HIS A 14 10.89 5.58 -5.66
N THR A 15 10.82 4.54 -6.51
CA THR A 15 10.10 3.30 -6.22
C THR A 15 11.08 2.22 -5.76
N TYR A 16 10.81 1.65 -4.59
CA TYR A 16 11.67 0.70 -3.90
C TYR A 16 10.91 -0.58 -3.61
N PHE A 17 11.41 -1.71 -4.11
CA PHE A 17 10.93 -3.03 -3.71
C PHE A 17 11.96 -3.67 -2.80
N ILE A 18 11.58 -3.86 -1.53
CA ILE A 18 12.42 -4.46 -0.51
C ILE A 18 11.87 -5.84 -0.12
N LYS A 19 12.75 -6.76 0.21
CA LYS A 19 12.38 -8.11 0.65
C LYS A 19 12.95 -8.41 2.02
N ALA A 20 12.19 -9.16 2.81
CA ALA A 20 12.69 -9.80 4.02
C ALA A 20 13.16 -11.21 3.67
N VAL A 21 14.33 -11.60 4.17
CA VAL A 21 14.91 -12.93 3.96
C VAL A 21 15.26 -13.58 5.29
N LEU A 22 15.18 -14.90 5.36
CA LEU A 22 15.72 -15.66 6.49
C LEU A 22 17.24 -15.64 6.44
N ALA A 23 17.88 -15.24 7.54
CA ALA A 23 19.33 -15.17 7.63
C ALA A 23 20.00 -16.55 7.46
N SER A 24 19.31 -17.62 7.87
CA SER A 24 19.84 -19.00 7.81
C SER A 24 19.83 -19.61 6.41
N THR A 25 18.87 -19.24 5.57
CA THR A 25 18.67 -19.90 4.25
C THR A 25 18.72 -18.94 3.08
N GLY A 26 18.58 -17.64 3.30
CA GLY A 26 18.40 -16.65 2.23
C GLY A 26 17.01 -16.66 1.58
N GLU A 27 16.10 -17.48 2.10
CA GLU A 27 14.72 -17.59 1.60
C GLU A 27 13.96 -16.28 1.78
N THR A 28 13.27 -15.83 0.74
CA THR A 28 12.41 -14.64 0.81
C THR A 28 11.10 -14.98 1.51
N VAL A 29 10.77 -14.24 2.56
CA VAL A 29 9.60 -14.48 3.42
C VAL A 29 8.60 -13.34 3.42
N GLY A 30 8.93 -12.24 2.77
CA GLY A 30 8.03 -11.08 2.63
C GLY A 30 8.60 -10.02 1.69
N LEU A 31 7.73 -9.14 1.26
CA LEU A 31 8.02 -8.08 0.29
C LEU A 31 7.25 -6.81 0.66
N ALA A 32 7.85 -5.64 0.46
CA ALA A 32 7.17 -4.36 0.44
C ALA A 32 7.58 -3.55 -0.78
N GLY A 33 6.60 -2.85 -1.37
CA GLY A 33 6.81 -1.84 -2.39
C GLY A 33 6.56 -0.46 -1.79
N TRP A 34 7.52 0.43 -1.90
CA TRP A 34 7.43 1.81 -1.43
C TRP A 34 7.67 2.79 -2.56
N THR A 35 6.82 3.81 -2.66
CA THR A 35 7.10 4.99 -3.48
C THR A 35 7.45 6.13 -2.54
N GLY A 36 8.63 6.71 -2.71
CA GLY A 36 9.16 7.76 -1.84
C GLY A 36 8.70 9.17 -2.22
N PRO A 37 8.95 10.15 -1.36
CA PRO A 37 8.46 11.53 -1.47
C PRO A 37 9.05 12.31 -2.66
N GLY A 38 10.08 11.80 -3.30
CA GLY A 38 10.63 12.40 -4.53
C GLY A 38 9.76 12.21 -5.78
N ASN A 39 8.66 11.47 -5.68
CA ASN A 39 7.67 11.32 -6.75
C ASN A 39 6.43 12.17 -6.42
N PRO A 40 6.31 13.39 -6.96
CA PRO A 40 5.29 14.35 -6.54
C PRO A 40 3.86 13.94 -6.94
N CYS A 41 3.73 13.16 -8.00
CA CYS A 41 2.44 12.71 -8.54
C CYS A 41 2.41 11.20 -8.56
N ILE A 42 2.16 10.58 -7.40
CA ILE A 42 2.06 9.12 -7.31
C ILE A 42 0.79 8.68 -8.05
N HIS A 43 0.97 7.88 -9.09
CA HIS A 43 -0.10 7.18 -9.78
C HIS A 43 0.03 5.70 -9.46
N ASN A 44 -1.06 5.05 -9.06
CA ASN A 44 -1.00 3.67 -8.61
C ASN A 44 -0.47 2.75 -9.71
N ILE A 45 0.62 2.05 -9.41
CA ILE A 45 1.34 1.18 -10.36
C ILE A 45 0.54 -0.07 -10.78
N PHE A 46 -0.54 -0.39 -10.09
CA PHE A 46 -1.43 -1.50 -10.43
C PHE A 46 -2.48 -1.12 -11.47
N ARG A 47 -2.68 0.15 -11.77
CA ARG A 47 -3.62 0.61 -12.80
C ARG A 47 -3.04 0.38 -14.19
N ARG A 48 -3.91 0.02 -15.15
CA ARG A 48 -3.52 -0.05 -16.56
C ARG A 48 -3.00 1.31 -17.06
N SER A 49 -3.64 2.39 -16.64
CA SER A 49 -3.25 3.76 -16.99
C SER A 49 -1.84 4.16 -16.52
N ALA A 50 -1.23 3.41 -15.60
CA ALA A 50 0.16 3.61 -15.20
C ALA A 50 1.14 3.41 -16.37
N ILE A 51 0.78 2.59 -17.37
CA ILE A 51 1.60 2.35 -18.57
C ILE A 51 1.83 3.66 -19.32
N ASP A 52 0.75 4.39 -19.59
CA ASP A 52 0.80 5.67 -20.32
C ASP A 52 1.36 6.77 -19.43
N TYR A 53 0.91 6.81 -18.15
CA TYR A 53 1.33 7.82 -17.19
C TYR A 53 2.85 7.85 -16.97
N TYR A 54 3.49 6.68 -16.85
CA TYR A 54 4.95 6.57 -16.67
C TYR A 54 5.73 6.35 -17.98
N GLY A 55 5.05 6.26 -19.11
CA GLY A 55 5.65 5.98 -20.43
C GLY A 55 6.29 4.59 -20.51
N TRP A 56 5.67 3.60 -19.85
CA TRP A 56 6.25 2.25 -19.81
C TRP A 56 6.15 1.49 -21.13
N LYS A 57 5.15 1.80 -21.96
CA LYS A 57 4.99 1.15 -23.27
C LYS A 57 6.25 1.28 -24.10
N GLU A 58 6.74 2.49 -24.27
CA GLU A 58 7.95 2.80 -25.06
C GLU A 58 9.21 2.27 -24.36
N LYS A 59 9.33 2.49 -23.05
CA LYS A 59 10.50 2.06 -22.25
C LYS A 59 10.69 0.55 -22.24
N MET A 60 9.60 -0.20 -22.31
CA MET A 60 9.61 -1.66 -22.32
C MET A 60 9.55 -2.26 -23.72
N GLY A 61 9.25 -1.44 -24.75
CA GLY A 61 9.04 -1.88 -26.11
C GLY A 61 7.79 -2.76 -26.29
N TRP A 62 6.74 -2.52 -25.50
CA TRP A 62 5.52 -3.32 -25.55
C TRP A 62 4.62 -2.92 -26.70
N THR A 63 4.02 -3.92 -27.35
CA THR A 63 2.93 -3.75 -28.29
C THR A 63 1.58 -3.63 -27.54
N ASP A 64 0.56 -3.08 -28.23
CA ASP A 64 -0.79 -3.01 -27.68
C ASP A 64 -1.35 -4.41 -27.36
N ALA A 65 -1.07 -5.39 -28.23
CA ALA A 65 -1.48 -6.78 -28.02
C ALA A 65 -0.89 -7.39 -26.75
N GLU A 66 0.38 -7.12 -26.42
CA GLU A 66 1.01 -7.59 -25.18
C GLU A 66 0.42 -6.90 -23.95
N ILE A 67 0.09 -5.61 -24.05
CA ILE A 67 -0.59 -4.87 -22.99
C ILE A 67 -1.97 -5.46 -22.76
N ASP A 68 -2.77 -5.66 -23.81
CA ASP A 68 -4.10 -6.24 -23.73
C ASP A 68 -4.07 -7.65 -23.11
N GLU A 69 -3.13 -8.49 -23.51
CA GLU A 69 -2.92 -9.81 -22.91
C GLU A 69 -2.61 -9.73 -21.42
N MET A 70 -1.72 -8.82 -21.02
CA MET A 70 -1.37 -8.65 -19.60
C MET A 70 -2.56 -8.26 -18.73
N TRP A 71 -3.54 -7.54 -19.26
CA TRP A 71 -4.74 -7.09 -18.56
C TRP A 71 -5.99 -7.92 -18.86
N SER A 72 -5.94 -8.91 -19.75
CA SER A 72 -7.09 -9.72 -20.16
C SER A 72 -7.80 -10.46 -19.01
N HIS A 73 -7.11 -10.66 -17.89
CA HIS A 73 -7.61 -11.36 -16.70
C HIS A 73 -8.06 -10.40 -15.58
N VAL A 74 -8.15 -9.12 -15.89
CA VAL A 74 -8.51 -8.07 -14.92
C VAL A 74 -9.73 -7.34 -15.46
N SER A 75 -10.77 -7.22 -14.65
CA SER A 75 -11.88 -6.31 -14.97
C SER A 75 -11.40 -4.88 -14.82
N ASP A 76 -11.26 -4.18 -15.96
CA ASP A 76 -10.85 -2.77 -15.95
C ASP A 76 -11.81 -1.91 -15.13
N GLU A 77 -13.11 -2.22 -15.17
CA GLU A 77 -14.13 -1.49 -14.44
C GLU A 77 -13.92 -1.58 -12.92
N ASN A 78 -13.76 -2.79 -12.39
CA ASN A 78 -13.60 -2.97 -10.96
C ASN A 78 -12.20 -2.60 -10.47
N TRP A 79 -11.17 -3.05 -11.18
CA TRP A 79 -9.78 -2.87 -10.79
C TRP A 79 -9.31 -1.43 -10.91
N SER A 80 -9.53 -0.82 -12.09
CA SER A 80 -9.07 0.54 -12.36
C SER A 80 -9.89 1.58 -11.60
N VAL A 81 -11.19 1.33 -11.38
CA VAL A 81 -12.06 2.22 -10.60
C VAL A 81 -11.63 2.24 -9.14
N GLN A 82 -11.36 1.08 -8.52
CA GLN A 82 -10.93 1.04 -7.12
C GLN A 82 -9.61 1.78 -6.91
N PHE A 83 -8.58 1.44 -7.66
CA PHE A 83 -7.29 2.15 -7.55
C PHE A 83 -7.37 3.62 -7.97
N GLY A 84 -8.35 3.99 -8.79
CA GLY A 84 -8.64 5.39 -9.11
C GLY A 84 -9.16 6.16 -7.91
N LYS A 85 -10.13 5.59 -7.18
CA LYS A 85 -10.64 6.16 -5.93
C LYS A 85 -9.54 6.31 -4.88
N ASP A 86 -8.65 5.32 -4.78
CA ASP A 86 -7.52 5.36 -3.84
C ASP A 86 -6.55 6.49 -4.18
N ASP A 87 -6.22 6.68 -5.48
CA ASP A 87 -5.42 7.81 -5.96
C ASP A 87 -6.09 9.16 -5.67
N ASP A 88 -7.41 9.27 -5.88
CA ASP A 88 -8.18 10.49 -5.62
C ASP A 88 -8.21 10.81 -4.12
N THR A 89 -8.48 9.82 -3.27
CA THR A 89 -8.47 9.98 -1.80
C THR A 89 -7.09 10.40 -1.30
N ARG A 90 -6.02 9.79 -1.79
CA ARG A 90 -4.66 10.19 -1.43
C ARG A 90 -4.37 11.63 -1.86
N LYS A 91 -4.81 12.02 -3.04
CA LYS A 91 -4.67 13.40 -3.54
C LYS A 91 -5.48 14.40 -2.72
N GLU A 92 -6.67 14.04 -2.26
CA GLU A 92 -7.47 14.88 -1.35
C GLU A 92 -6.77 15.08 0.00
N ILE A 93 -6.11 14.05 0.53
CA ILE A 93 -5.41 14.11 1.82
C ILE A 93 -4.12 14.93 1.75
N PHE A 94 -3.34 14.77 0.69
CA PHE A 94 -1.98 15.31 0.62
C PHE A 94 -1.83 16.47 -0.39
N GLY A 95 -2.71 16.58 -1.40
CA GLY A 95 -2.46 17.53 -2.49
C GLY A 95 -1.10 17.26 -3.12
N ASP A 96 -0.22 18.27 -3.03
CA ASP A 96 1.17 18.20 -3.51
C ASP A 96 2.18 17.92 -2.38
N GLU A 97 1.71 17.61 -1.16
CA GLU A 97 2.60 17.31 -0.04
C GLU A 97 3.40 16.02 -0.31
N PRO A 98 4.75 16.09 -0.32
CA PRO A 98 5.58 14.90 -0.52
C PRO A 98 5.36 13.87 0.58
N HIS A 99 5.13 12.62 0.21
CA HIS A 99 4.85 11.56 1.16
C HIS A 99 5.35 10.20 0.67
N TRP A 100 5.52 9.25 1.60
CA TRP A 100 5.76 7.85 1.28
C TRP A 100 4.43 7.15 1.03
N TYR A 101 4.38 6.31 -0.01
CA TYR A 101 3.23 5.46 -0.32
C TYR A 101 3.64 3.98 -0.32
N LEU A 102 2.89 3.16 0.43
CA LEU A 102 3.09 1.71 0.50
C LEU A 102 2.13 0.99 -0.44
N ALA A 103 2.68 0.26 -1.41
CA ALA A 103 1.94 -0.68 -2.25
C ALA A 103 2.90 -1.62 -3.01
N PRO A 104 2.88 -2.95 -2.74
CA PRO A 104 2.15 -3.70 -1.72
C PRO A 104 2.94 -3.95 -0.43
N LEU A 105 2.31 -4.62 0.57
CA LEU A 105 2.99 -5.28 1.69
C LEU A 105 2.52 -6.74 1.77
N LEU A 106 3.44 -7.67 1.70
CA LEU A 106 3.17 -9.11 1.69
C LEU A 106 4.08 -9.83 2.68
N THR A 107 3.53 -10.77 3.44
CA THR A 107 4.27 -11.75 4.22
C THR A 107 3.70 -13.13 3.93
N TRP A 108 4.57 -14.08 3.60
CA TRP A 108 4.14 -15.45 3.31
C TRP A 108 3.42 -16.03 4.53
N PRO A 109 2.34 -16.81 4.36
CA PRO A 109 1.50 -17.28 5.46
C PRO A 109 2.26 -17.93 6.61
N GLU A 110 3.27 -18.75 6.30
CA GLU A 110 4.09 -19.48 7.27
C GLU A 110 4.95 -18.56 8.15
N TYR A 111 5.15 -17.30 7.72
CA TYR A 111 6.02 -16.32 8.38
C TYR A 111 5.25 -15.14 8.96
N GLN A 112 3.90 -15.16 8.88
CA GLN A 112 3.05 -14.17 9.52
C GLN A 112 3.18 -14.22 11.06
N SER A 113 2.79 -13.15 11.73
CA SER A 113 2.88 -13.00 13.19
C SER A 113 4.30 -13.14 13.78
N ARG A 114 5.35 -13.08 12.94
CA ARG A 114 6.77 -13.15 13.35
C ARG A 114 7.50 -11.81 13.19
N GLY A 115 6.77 -10.71 13.04
CA GLY A 115 7.34 -9.36 12.90
C GLY A 115 7.93 -9.02 11.54
N VAL A 116 7.73 -9.86 10.51
CA VAL A 116 8.25 -9.62 9.15
C VAL A 116 7.67 -8.33 8.57
N GLY A 117 6.34 -8.15 8.61
CA GLY A 117 5.67 -6.94 8.13
C GLY A 117 6.17 -5.68 8.84
N LYS A 118 6.32 -5.71 10.16
CA LYS A 118 6.87 -4.59 10.93
C LYS A 118 8.28 -4.20 10.47
N ARG A 119 9.15 -5.15 10.17
CA ARG A 119 10.51 -4.87 9.68
C ARG A 119 10.48 -4.22 8.29
N LEU A 120 9.60 -4.69 7.41
CA LEU A 120 9.40 -4.11 6.08
C LEU A 120 8.82 -2.68 6.15
N LEU A 121 7.93 -2.41 7.11
CA LEU A 121 7.39 -1.08 7.38
C LEU A 121 8.47 -0.15 7.94
N ASN A 122 9.22 -0.59 8.92
CA ASN A 122 10.24 0.22 9.58
C ASN A 122 11.32 0.70 8.61
N TRP A 123 11.59 0.00 7.51
CA TRP A 123 12.56 0.45 6.52
C TRP A 123 12.26 1.84 5.96
N ALA A 124 11.00 2.15 5.65
CA ALA A 124 10.61 3.49 5.19
C ALA A 124 10.29 4.43 6.37
N ILE A 125 9.74 3.92 7.47
CA ILE A 125 9.47 4.69 8.68
C ILE A 125 10.76 5.35 9.20
N ASP A 126 11.85 4.60 9.28
CA ASP A 126 13.15 5.11 9.72
C ASP A 126 13.70 6.23 8.82
N GLN A 127 13.33 6.25 7.56
CA GLN A 127 13.69 7.31 6.62
C GLN A 127 12.76 8.53 6.77
N ALA A 128 11.46 8.30 6.88
CA ALA A 128 10.45 9.34 7.05
C ALA A 128 10.68 10.13 8.36
N ASP A 129 11.04 9.44 9.44
CA ASP A 129 11.25 10.03 10.76
C ASP A 129 12.60 10.78 10.90
N LYS A 130 13.50 10.67 9.92
CA LYS A 130 14.78 11.41 9.88
C LYS A 130 14.71 12.72 9.13
N THR A 131 13.60 13.02 8.46
CA THR A 131 13.43 14.27 7.72
C THR A 131 12.94 15.39 8.63
N GLU A 132 13.22 16.64 8.25
CA GLU A 132 12.71 17.82 8.94
C GLU A 132 12.18 18.83 7.92
N PRO A 133 10.87 19.09 7.90
CA PRO A 133 9.81 18.44 8.70
C PRO A 133 9.69 16.93 8.41
N LEU A 134 9.08 16.19 9.35
CA LEU A 134 8.83 14.76 9.19
C LEU A 134 8.03 14.48 7.92
N THR A 135 8.49 13.55 7.10
CA THR A 135 7.78 13.18 5.88
C THR A 135 6.58 12.27 6.20
N PRO A 136 5.36 12.65 5.83
CA PRO A 136 4.21 11.81 6.07
C PRO A 136 4.23 10.54 5.22
N MET A 137 3.41 9.56 5.62
CA MET A 137 3.28 8.27 4.95
C MET A 137 1.82 7.91 4.75
N TYR A 138 1.51 7.18 3.70
CA TYR A 138 0.17 6.76 3.34
C TYR A 138 0.13 5.31 2.87
N LEU A 139 -1.00 4.66 3.13
CA LEU A 139 -1.33 3.34 2.60
C LEU A 139 -2.84 3.11 2.58
N GLU A 140 -3.27 2.15 1.76
CA GLU A 140 -4.56 1.51 1.86
C GLU A 140 -4.39 0.13 2.54
N SER A 141 -5.28 -0.21 3.47
CA SER A 141 -5.21 -1.44 4.26
C SER A 141 -6.47 -2.27 4.12
N ALA A 142 -6.28 -3.56 3.89
CA ALA A 142 -7.36 -4.49 4.18
C ALA A 142 -7.68 -4.48 5.68
N PRO A 143 -8.96 -4.64 6.10
CA PRO A 143 -9.36 -4.62 7.50
C PRO A 143 -8.55 -5.55 8.40
N THR A 144 -8.22 -6.74 7.92
CA THR A 144 -7.43 -7.74 8.64
C THR A 144 -5.98 -7.32 8.95
N ALA A 145 -5.44 -6.35 8.23
CA ALA A 145 -4.08 -5.84 8.41
C ALA A 145 -4.03 -4.52 9.21
N ARG A 146 -5.18 -3.94 9.55
CA ARG A 146 -5.33 -2.64 10.21
C ARG A 146 -4.45 -2.50 11.46
N ALA A 147 -4.50 -3.46 12.37
CA ALA A 147 -3.75 -3.46 13.62
C ALA A 147 -2.22 -3.37 13.40
N VAL A 148 -1.70 -4.00 12.34
CA VAL A 148 -0.28 -3.96 12.02
C VAL A 148 0.19 -2.54 11.73
N TYR A 149 -0.62 -1.76 11.00
CA TYR A 149 -0.29 -0.38 10.65
C TYR A 149 -0.47 0.57 11.83
N MET A 150 -1.54 0.42 12.61
CA MET A 150 -1.76 1.22 13.80
C MET A 150 -0.63 1.04 14.82
N HIS A 151 -0.11 -0.16 14.96
CA HIS A 151 1.04 -0.48 15.84
C HIS A 151 2.34 0.27 15.49
N VAL A 152 2.47 0.73 14.25
CA VAL A 152 3.63 1.53 13.81
C VAL A 152 3.29 3.00 13.57
N GLY A 153 2.12 3.45 14.06
CA GLY A 153 1.74 4.86 14.14
C GLY A 153 0.92 5.38 12.97
N PHE A 154 0.36 4.51 12.13
CA PHE A 154 -0.62 4.95 11.15
C PHE A 154 -1.98 5.17 11.80
N VAL A 155 -2.64 6.26 11.43
CA VAL A 155 -3.97 6.66 11.88
C VAL A 155 -4.97 6.47 10.75
N PRO A 156 -6.11 5.79 11.01
CA PRO A 156 -7.16 5.65 10.02
C PRO A 156 -7.73 6.99 9.54
N GLN A 157 -7.97 7.10 8.24
CA GLN A 157 -8.67 8.21 7.59
C GLN A 157 -9.94 7.70 6.89
N GLY A 158 -10.67 6.81 7.54
CA GLY A 158 -11.81 6.07 7.00
C GLY A 158 -11.62 4.56 7.09
N ALA A 159 -12.33 3.81 6.26
CA ALA A 159 -12.34 2.35 6.32
C ALA A 159 -10.98 1.72 5.92
N TYR A 160 -10.36 2.24 4.87
CA TYR A 160 -9.20 1.62 4.21
C TYR A 160 -7.94 2.48 4.22
N ASN A 161 -8.07 3.80 4.34
CA ASN A 161 -6.97 4.75 4.17
C ASN A 161 -6.29 5.04 5.51
N PHE A 162 -4.96 5.08 5.52
CA PHE A 162 -4.17 5.30 6.73
C PHE A 162 -3.07 6.32 6.46
N VAL A 163 -2.90 7.25 7.40
CA VAL A 163 -1.88 8.29 7.35
C VAL A 163 -1.01 8.20 8.59
N ARG A 164 0.30 8.34 8.41
CA ARG A 164 1.25 8.51 9.50
C ARG A 164 2.00 9.84 9.33
N ARG A 165 1.98 10.65 10.37
CA ARG A 165 2.65 11.98 10.39
C ARG A 165 3.75 12.07 11.45
N GLY A 166 4.35 10.93 11.78
CA GLY A 166 5.48 10.84 12.70
C GLY A 166 5.16 10.11 14.02
N PRO A 167 6.17 9.90 14.87
CA PRO A 167 6.08 9.08 16.08
C PRO A 167 5.09 9.60 17.14
N ALA A 168 4.82 10.91 17.16
CA ALA A 168 3.92 11.52 18.14
C ALA A 168 2.48 10.99 18.06
N VAL A 169 2.07 10.46 16.92
CA VAL A 169 0.75 9.88 16.68
C VAL A 169 0.62 8.50 17.33
N VAL A 170 1.72 7.76 17.47
CA VAL A 170 1.75 6.44 18.11
C VAL A 170 1.23 6.51 19.56
N ARG A 171 1.60 7.56 20.30
CA ARG A 171 1.17 7.74 21.68
C ARG A 171 -0.32 8.00 21.83
N GLY A 172 -0.93 8.66 20.85
CA GLY A 172 -2.38 8.86 20.82
C GLY A 172 -3.14 7.56 20.60
N LEU A 173 -2.62 6.70 19.72
CA LEU A 173 -3.24 5.40 19.41
C LEU A 173 -3.11 4.39 20.54
N GLU A 174 -1.98 4.34 21.24
CA GLU A 174 -1.80 3.48 22.42
C GLU A 174 -2.80 3.83 23.54
N ALA A 175 -3.20 5.11 23.64
CA ALA A 175 -4.24 5.54 24.60
C ALA A 175 -5.66 5.16 24.14
N GLU A 176 -5.91 5.08 22.83
CA GLU A 176 -7.21 4.67 22.27
C GLU A 176 -7.38 3.15 22.25
N GLU A 177 -6.31 2.37 22.00
CA GLU A 177 -6.33 0.90 22.05
C GLU A 177 -6.68 0.34 23.44
N GLY A 178 -6.51 1.14 24.51
CA GLY A 178 -6.94 0.80 25.86
C GLY A 178 -8.47 0.79 26.04
N ASN A 179 -9.25 1.12 25.02
CA ASN A 179 -10.70 1.16 25.07
C ASN A 179 -11.31 0.00 24.24
N ASP A 180 -11.30 -1.21 24.83
CA ASP A 180 -11.75 -2.45 24.20
C ASP A 180 -13.17 -2.41 23.61
N ALA A 181 -14.07 -1.61 24.17
CA ALA A 181 -15.45 -1.45 23.67
C ALA A 181 -15.54 -0.70 22.33
N GLN A 182 -14.54 0.13 22.00
CA GLN A 182 -14.48 0.86 20.74
C GLN A 182 -13.83 0.02 19.64
N ARG A 183 -12.98 -0.93 20.03
CA ARG A 183 -12.32 -1.90 19.17
C ARG A 183 -13.31 -2.93 18.59
N GLU A 184 -14.16 -3.51 19.42
CA GLU A 184 -15.25 -4.44 18.99
C GLU A 184 -16.19 -3.76 17.98
N LYS A 185 -16.58 -2.51 18.22
CA LYS A 185 -17.47 -1.78 17.33
C LYS A 185 -16.86 -1.46 15.96
N LEU A 186 -15.55 -1.19 15.91
CA LEU A 186 -14.82 -0.94 14.66
C LEU A 186 -14.58 -2.23 13.87
N GLU A 187 -14.39 -3.36 14.54
CA GLU A 187 -14.27 -4.68 13.92
C GLU A 187 -15.61 -5.14 13.31
N GLU A 188 -16.73 -4.95 14.01
CA GLU A 188 -18.09 -5.28 13.49
C GLU A 188 -18.43 -4.45 12.23
N VAL A 189 -18.26 -3.15 12.27
CA VAL A 189 -18.53 -2.27 11.12
C VAL A 189 -17.62 -2.60 9.93
N SER A 190 -16.39 -2.99 10.18
CA SER A 190 -15.42 -3.37 9.13
C SER A 190 -15.79 -4.70 8.46
N VAL A 191 -16.28 -5.67 9.21
CA VAL A 191 -16.69 -6.99 8.69
C VAL A 191 -18.00 -6.89 7.90
N GLU A 192 -18.97 -6.10 8.38
CA GLU A 192 -20.23 -5.88 7.67
C GLU A 192 -20.04 -5.14 6.35
N ALA A 193 -19.26 -4.08 6.33
CA ALA A 193 -18.96 -3.33 5.10
C ALA A 193 -18.25 -4.19 4.05
N MET A 194 -17.36 -5.11 4.46
CA MET A 194 -16.72 -6.04 3.53
C MET A 194 -17.64 -7.15 3.06
N ALA A 195 -18.56 -7.63 3.91
CA ALA A 195 -19.50 -8.65 3.51
C ALA A 195 -20.46 -8.12 2.43
N GLU A 196 -20.95 -6.89 2.59
CA GLU A 196 -21.77 -6.21 1.58
C GLU A 196 -21.01 -5.97 0.27
N GLU A 197 -19.74 -5.58 0.34
CA GLU A 197 -18.91 -5.33 -0.84
C GLU A 197 -18.50 -6.63 -1.56
N MET A 198 -18.27 -7.73 -0.82
CA MET A 198 -17.99 -9.05 -1.38
C MET A 198 -19.23 -9.70 -2.00
N GLU A 199 -20.44 -9.48 -1.44
CA GLU A 199 -21.70 -9.95 -2.03
C GLU A 199 -22.08 -9.14 -3.27
N ALA A 200 -21.76 -7.84 -3.30
CA ALA A 200 -21.97 -6.97 -4.47
C ALA A 200 -20.97 -7.25 -5.61
N HIS A 201 -19.78 -7.77 -5.31
CA HIS A 201 -18.70 -7.99 -6.26
C HIS A 201 -17.99 -9.34 -5.98
N PRO A 202 -18.59 -10.50 -6.34
CA PRO A 202 -17.95 -11.79 -6.16
C PRO A 202 -16.63 -11.82 -6.94
N ALA A 203 -15.57 -12.22 -6.26
CA ALA A 203 -14.25 -12.36 -6.85
C ALA A 203 -14.28 -13.36 -8.01
N ILE A 204 -13.76 -12.94 -9.16
CA ILE A 204 -13.51 -13.77 -10.34
C ILE A 204 -12.13 -14.43 -10.19
#